data_678e54e0cb90c6b036a422d678ed8bf6
#
_entry.id   678e54e0cb90c6b036a422d678ed8bf6
#
_cell.length_a   1.000
_cell.length_b   1.000
_cell.length_c   1.000
_cell.angle_alpha   90.00
_cell.angle_beta   90.00
_cell.angle_gamma   90.00
#
_symmetry.space_group_name_H-M   'P 1'
#
loop_
_entity.id
_entity.type
_entity.pdbx_description
1 polymer ?
#
loop_
_entity_poly.entity_id
_entity_poly.type
_entity_poly.pdbx_seq_one_letter_code
_entity_poly.pdbx_strand_id
1 'polypeptide(L)'
;MNRIEKMLKSHIRDNNRRIPISGSVFDDYFKQVGRKIQNNNTSLLLEGNGMQVDVFSKLLEDRIIFLSTDIDDYTCNLIKAQLLFLETESDEDIKIYIDSGGGSVYSGLGLIDVMEFIKPDIITVNTGLAASMAAVILCSGTKGKRRALRRSRTMIHQPLGYTGYAQATDMEIEAKEINSLKKELYEIIAERTGQNFDRVYKDSERDYWMTAIESKKYGMIDEIVQNRK
;
A
#
# COMPACT_ATOMS: atom_id res chain seq x y z
N MET A 1 30.66 11.71 4.29
CA MET A 1 29.60 12.24 3.41
C MET A 1 29.08 11.06 2.62
N ASN A 2 27.87 10.62 2.94
CA ASN A 2 27.23 9.39 2.44
C ASN A 2 26.88 9.57 0.93
N ARG A 3 26.78 8.46 0.19
CA ARG A 3 26.44 8.39 -1.24
C ARG A 3 25.12 9.13 -1.54
N ILE A 4 24.15 9.04 -0.60
CA ILE A 4 22.86 9.74 -0.65
C ILE A 4 23.02 11.27 -0.60
N GLU A 5 23.91 11.78 0.26
CA GLU A 5 24.22 13.24 0.28
C GLU A 5 24.87 13.72 -1.01
N LYS A 6 25.67 12.87 -1.67
CA LYS A 6 26.27 13.20 -2.96
C LYS A 6 25.23 13.25 -4.08
N MET A 7 24.29 12.32 -4.12
CA MET A 7 23.21 12.29 -5.13
C MET A 7 22.24 13.47 -4.95
N LEU A 8 21.80 13.76 -3.73
CA LEU A 8 20.96 14.91 -3.44
C LEU A 8 21.64 16.23 -3.83
N LYS A 9 22.94 16.38 -3.57
CA LYS A 9 23.71 17.59 -3.97
C LYS A 9 23.94 17.70 -5.47
N SER A 10 24.01 16.60 -6.24
CA SER A 10 24.13 16.65 -7.70
C SER A 10 22.81 17.05 -8.37
N HIS A 11 21.69 16.58 -7.88
CA HIS A 11 20.34 16.95 -8.39
C HIS A 11 19.98 18.41 -8.09
N ILE A 12 20.45 18.96 -6.95
CA ILE A 12 20.19 20.35 -6.56
C ILE A 12 21.02 21.35 -7.39
N ARG A 13 22.14 20.93 -7.99
CA ARG A 13 22.98 21.81 -8.80
C ARG A 13 22.50 22.10 -10.22
N ASP A 14 21.70 21.18 -10.81
CA ASP A 14 21.28 21.29 -12.22
C ASP A 14 19.94 22.04 -12.43
N ASN A 15 19.17 22.33 -11.40
CA ASN A 15 17.94 23.09 -11.52
C ASN A 15 17.95 24.36 -10.66
N ASN A 16 18.26 25.51 -11.29
CA ASN A 16 18.24 26.84 -10.68
C ASN A 16 16.83 27.36 -10.34
N ARG A 17 15.91 26.47 -9.95
CA ARG A 17 14.61 26.76 -9.32
C ARG A 17 14.59 26.13 -7.93
N ARG A 18 14.86 26.97 -6.93
CA ARG A 18 14.73 26.64 -5.51
C ARG A 18 13.28 26.25 -5.21
N ILE A 19 12.97 24.97 -5.23
CA ILE A 19 11.92 24.44 -4.38
C ILE A 19 12.66 24.07 -3.09
N PRO A 20 12.33 24.68 -1.95
CA PRO A 20 12.88 24.25 -0.67
C PRO A 20 12.24 22.90 -0.33
N ILE A 21 12.82 21.81 -0.80
CA ILE A 21 12.60 20.52 -0.19
C ILE A 21 13.42 20.58 1.11
N SER A 22 12.82 21.20 2.14
CA SER A 22 13.34 21.09 3.49
C SER A 22 13.25 19.61 3.87
N GLY A 23 14.26 19.06 4.53
CA GLY A 23 14.23 17.71 5.11
C GLY A 23 13.07 17.49 6.09
N SER A 24 12.19 18.49 6.25
CA SER A 24 11.08 18.56 7.17
C SER A 24 9.95 17.57 6.84
N VAL A 25 9.71 17.20 5.56
CA VAL A 25 8.56 16.34 5.23
C VAL A 25 8.83 14.90 5.66
N PHE A 26 10.05 14.39 5.42
CA PHE A 26 10.47 13.09 5.93
C PHE A 26 10.64 13.12 7.46
N ASP A 27 11.27 14.17 8.01
CA ASP A 27 11.40 14.37 9.44
C ASP A 27 10.05 14.52 10.14
N ASP A 28 9.08 15.21 9.56
CA ASP A 28 7.75 15.38 10.14
C ASP A 28 6.90 14.12 10.02
N TYR A 29 7.08 13.33 8.95
CA TYR A 29 6.47 12.00 8.85
C TYR A 29 7.03 11.05 9.91
N PHE A 30 8.35 10.90 9.96
CA PHE A 30 8.98 10.06 10.98
C PHE A 30 8.70 10.57 12.40
N LYS A 31 8.53 11.87 12.62
CA LYS A 31 8.06 12.45 13.88
C LYS A 31 6.60 12.13 14.16
N GLN A 32 5.70 12.11 13.17
CA GLN A 32 4.29 11.75 13.37
C GLN A 32 4.09 10.25 13.57
N VAL A 33 4.74 9.41 12.77
CA VAL A 33 4.76 7.95 12.99
C VAL A 33 5.45 7.65 14.32
N GLY A 34 6.59 8.28 14.60
CA GLY A 34 7.27 8.20 15.88
C GLY A 34 6.43 8.68 17.06
N ARG A 35 5.61 9.74 16.93
CA ARG A 35 4.69 10.19 17.98
C ARG A 35 3.52 9.24 18.20
N LYS A 36 2.95 8.65 17.16
CA LYS A 36 1.94 7.59 17.31
C LYS A 36 2.52 6.34 17.98
N ILE A 37 3.77 6.02 17.70
CA ILE A 37 4.50 4.90 18.31
C ILE A 37 5.01 5.25 19.70
N GLN A 38 5.51 6.48 19.95
CA GLN A 38 5.98 6.95 21.26
C GLN A 38 4.85 7.10 22.29
N ASN A 39 3.63 7.41 21.85
CA ASN A 39 2.46 7.39 22.74
C ASN A 39 2.12 5.99 23.27
N ASN A 40 2.69 4.92 22.67
CA ASN A 40 2.59 3.55 23.14
C ASN A 40 3.84 3.05 23.90
N ASN A 41 4.71 3.94 24.35
CA ASN A 41 5.87 3.67 25.24
C ASN A 41 6.87 2.61 24.69
N THR A 42 6.97 2.43 23.38
CA THR A 42 7.93 1.51 22.77
C THR A 42 8.92 2.31 21.90
N SER A 43 10.14 2.51 22.39
CA SER A 43 11.22 3.06 21.58
C SER A 43 11.62 2.00 20.53
N LEU A 44 11.28 2.25 19.26
CA LEU A 44 11.70 1.42 18.11
C LEU A 44 13.06 1.87 17.56
N LEU A 45 13.87 2.54 18.39
CA LEU A 45 15.19 2.99 18.03
C LEU A 45 16.21 1.87 18.22
N LEU A 46 16.99 1.61 17.19
CA LEU A 46 18.13 0.71 17.23
C LEU A 46 19.42 1.52 17.44
N GLU A 47 20.24 1.11 18.38
CA GLU A 47 21.58 1.68 18.54
C GLU A 47 22.55 0.96 17.59
N GLY A 48 23.15 1.73 16.68
CA GLY A 48 24.19 1.25 15.79
C GLY A 48 25.20 2.37 15.50
N ASN A 49 26.49 2.11 15.67
CA ASN A 49 27.59 3.03 15.35
C ASN A 49 27.42 4.47 15.91
N GLY A 50 26.78 4.62 17.09
CA GLY A 50 26.55 5.95 17.72
C GLY A 50 25.43 6.78 17.10
N MET A 51 24.67 6.23 16.15
CA MET A 51 23.47 6.86 15.60
C MET A 51 22.23 6.02 15.97
N GLN A 52 21.18 6.71 16.41
CA GLN A 52 19.85 6.10 16.57
C GLN A 52 19.18 6.02 15.20
N VAL A 53 18.84 4.82 14.75
CA VAL A 53 18.14 4.57 13.50
C VAL A 53 16.75 4.01 13.83
N ASP A 54 15.73 4.60 13.22
CA ASP A 54 14.37 4.08 13.31
C ASP A 54 14.25 2.72 12.59
N VAL A 55 13.52 1.79 13.20
CA VAL A 55 13.33 0.43 12.67
C VAL A 55 12.74 0.43 11.26
N PHE A 56 11.77 1.31 10.98
CA PHE A 56 11.15 1.38 9.66
C PHE A 56 12.14 1.86 8.60
N SER A 57 13.01 2.84 8.94
CA SER A 57 14.08 3.29 8.06
C SER A 57 15.06 2.14 7.77
N LYS A 58 15.38 1.32 8.76
CA LYS A 58 16.25 0.15 8.58
C LYS A 58 15.61 -0.92 7.70
N LEU A 59 14.32 -1.16 7.87
CA LEU A 59 13.58 -2.11 7.04
C LEU A 59 13.42 -1.60 5.61
N LEU A 60 13.30 -0.29 5.41
CA LEU A 60 13.29 0.32 4.07
C LEU A 60 14.62 0.10 3.32
N GLU A 61 15.78 0.12 4.01
CA GLU A 61 17.06 -0.27 3.40
C GLU A 61 17.03 -1.73 2.88
N ASP A 62 16.28 -2.62 3.56
CA ASP A 62 16.04 -4.01 3.14
C ASP A 62 14.86 -4.13 2.14
N ARG A 63 14.41 -3.01 1.57
CA ARG A 63 13.33 -2.91 0.59
C ARG A 63 11.98 -3.39 1.13
N ILE A 64 11.72 -3.13 2.41
CA ILE A 64 10.49 -3.51 3.12
C ILE A 64 9.69 -2.25 3.46
N ILE A 65 8.44 -2.23 3.00
CA ILE A 65 7.45 -1.17 3.24
C ILE A 65 6.28 -1.74 4.03
N PHE A 66 5.66 -0.93 4.88
CA PHE A 66 4.48 -1.31 5.65
C PHE A 66 3.26 -0.47 5.23
N LEU A 67 2.16 -1.16 4.93
CA LEU A 67 0.81 -0.61 4.80
C LEU A 67 -0.02 -1.16 5.96
N SER A 68 0.10 -0.52 7.14
CA SER A 68 -0.50 -1.00 8.40
C SER A 68 -1.43 0.03 9.06
N THR A 69 -2.04 0.89 8.25
CA THR A 69 -2.99 1.92 8.65
C THR A 69 -4.11 2.02 7.63
N ASP A 70 -5.05 2.94 7.85
CA ASP A 70 -6.05 3.28 6.84
C ASP A 70 -5.38 3.78 5.55
N ILE A 71 -5.99 3.45 4.42
CA ILE A 71 -5.57 3.92 3.10
C ILE A 71 -6.13 5.32 2.90
N ASP A 72 -5.27 6.30 2.98
CA ASP A 72 -5.55 7.71 2.73
C ASP A 72 -4.48 8.33 1.81
N ASP A 73 -4.67 9.59 1.43
CA ASP A 73 -3.75 10.30 0.54
C ASP A 73 -2.33 10.37 1.11
N TYR A 74 -2.22 10.56 2.43
CA TYR A 74 -0.94 10.69 3.09
C TYR A 74 -0.15 9.37 3.07
N THR A 75 -0.80 8.29 3.52
CA THR A 75 -0.21 6.94 3.55
C THR A 75 0.20 6.48 2.16
N CYS A 76 -0.69 6.64 1.16
CA CYS A 76 -0.40 6.24 -0.20
C CYS A 76 0.70 7.09 -0.84
N ASN A 77 0.71 8.41 -0.65
CA ASN A 77 1.77 9.27 -1.18
C ASN A 77 3.14 8.93 -0.60
N LEU A 78 3.18 8.54 0.67
CA LEU A 78 4.43 8.10 1.29
C LEU A 78 4.92 6.79 0.68
N ILE A 79 4.04 5.77 0.56
CA ILE A 79 4.42 4.48 -0.02
C ILE A 79 4.85 4.67 -1.48
N LYS A 80 4.14 5.49 -2.26
CA LYS A 80 4.55 5.84 -3.64
C LYS A 80 5.95 6.46 -3.69
N ALA A 81 6.25 7.40 -2.78
CA ALA A 81 7.58 7.99 -2.70
C ALA A 81 8.66 6.97 -2.33
N GLN A 82 8.38 6.04 -1.41
CA GLN A 82 9.28 4.95 -1.06
C GLN A 82 9.51 4.00 -2.23
N LEU A 83 8.46 3.63 -2.97
CA LEU A 83 8.55 2.78 -4.16
C LEU A 83 9.45 3.41 -5.24
N LEU A 84 9.20 4.67 -5.59
CA LEU A 84 9.99 5.41 -6.56
C LEU A 84 11.45 5.59 -6.12
N PHE A 85 11.69 5.81 -4.82
CA PHE A 85 13.04 5.88 -4.27
C PHE A 85 13.76 4.54 -4.40
N LEU A 86 13.12 3.43 -4.01
CA LEU A 86 13.71 2.10 -4.07
C LEU A 86 13.99 1.65 -5.51
N GLU A 87 13.17 2.04 -6.48
CA GLU A 87 13.44 1.82 -7.91
C GLU A 87 14.76 2.48 -8.34
N THR A 88 15.11 3.68 -7.81
CA THR A 88 16.39 4.34 -8.16
C THR A 88 17.61 3.63 -7.59
N GLU A 89 17.44 2.79 -6.56
CA GLU A 89 18.54 2.07 -5.91
C GLU A 89 18.87 0.74 -6.58
N SER A 90 17.85 -0.04 -6.98
CA SER A 90 18.03 -1.30 -7.74
C SER A 90 16.71 -1.80 -8.30
N ASP A 91 16.79 -2.78 -9.23
CA ASP A 91 15.64 -3.49 -9.80
C ASP A 91 15.24 -4.74 -8.96
N GLU A 92 15.78 -4.91 -7.75
CA GLU A 92 15.41 -6.02 -6.86
C GLU A 92 13.98 -5.87 -6.33
N ASP A 93 13.36 -7.00 -5.95
CA ASP A 93 11.99 -7.03 -5.45
C ASP A 93 11.77 -6.10 -4.25
N ILE A 94 10.62 -5.43 -4.22
CA ILE A 94 10.17 -4.63 -3.07
C ILE A 94 9.06 -5.40 -2.35
N LYS A 95 9.08 -5.41 -1.01
CA LYS A 95 8.09 -6.11 -0.18
C LYS A 95 7.16 -5.12 0.50
N ILE A 96 5.86 -5.28 0.31
CA ILE A 96 4.84 -4.51 1.02
C ILE A 96 4.11 -5.44 1.99
N TYR A 97 4.29 -5.20 3.30
CA TYR A 97 3.59 -5.90 4.37
C TYR A 97 2.28 -5.17 4.66
N ILE A 98 1.15 -5.88 4.54
CA ILE A 98 -0.21 -5.31 4.59
C ILE A 98 -0.93 -5.82 5.84
N ASP A 99 -1.43 -4.88 6.65
CA ASP A 99 -2.33 -5.11 7.78
C ASP A 99 -3.28 -3.90 7.90
N SER A 100 -4.29 -3.83 7.01
CA SER A 100 -5.13 -2.66 6.82
C SER A 100 -6.59 -3.02 6.55
N GLY A 101 -7.49 -2.24 7.14
CA GLY A 101 -8.93 -2.31 6.89
C GLY A 101 -9.37 -1.72 5.54
N GLY A 102 -8.47 -1.08 4.80
CA GLY A 102 -8.79 -0.38 3.54
C GLY A 102 -8.90 1.12 3.71
N GLY A 103 -9.66 1.79 2.85
CA GLY A 103 -9.86 3.24 2.89
C GLY A 103 -10.16 3.83 1.51
N SER A 104 -9.55 4.98 1.20
CA SER A 104 -9.76 5.75 -0.03
C SER A 104 -9.48 4.93 -1.28
N VAL A 105 -10.49 4.82 -2.15
CA VAL A 105 -10.37 4.14 -3.45
C VAL A 105 -9.39 4.87 -4.35
N TYR A 106 -9.50 6.19 -4.49
CA TYR A 106 -8.61 6.97 -5.36
C TYR A 106 -7.15 6.88 -4.94
N SER A 107 -6.87 6.99 -3.64
CA SER A 107 -5.51 6.87 -3.10
C SER A 107 -4.93 5.49 -3.36
N GLY A 108 -5.76 4.45 -3.19
CA GLY A 108 -5.38 3.06 -3.42
C GLY A 108 -5.15 2.74 -4.90
N LEU A 109 -6.01 3.21 -5.82
CA LEU A 109 -5.81 3.06 -7.26
C LEU A 109 -4.50 3.73 -7.70
N GLY A 110 -4.26 4.98 -7.27
CA GLY A 110 -3.00 5.66 -7.57
C GLY A 110 -1.76 4.98 -6.97
N LEU A 111 -1.90 4.20 -5.89
CA LEU A 111 -0.81 3.35 -5.38
C LEU A 111 -0.60 2.13 -6.27
N ILE A 112 -1.68 1.48 -6.72
CA ILE A 112 -1.62 0.33 -7.64
C ILE A 112 -0.94 0.74 -8.94
N ASP A 113 -1.30 1.89 -9.50
CA ASP A 113 -0.67 2.42 -10.72
C ASP A 113 0.85 2.57 -10.56
N VAL A 114 1.32 3.08 -9.41
CA VAL A 114 2.76 3.21 -9.15
C VAL A 114 3.41 1.84 -8.97
N MET A 115 2.74 0.88 -8.30
CA MET A 115 3.25 -0.50 -8.18
C MET A 115 3.45 -1.17 -9.56
N GLU A 116 2.60 -0.85 -10.52
CA GLU A 116 2.68 -1.37 -11.90
C GLU A 116 3.65 -0.60 -12.78
N PHE A 117 3.85 0.69 -12.50
CA PHE A 117 4.71 1.58 -13.29
C PHE A 117 6.19 1.30 -13.06
N ILE A 118 6.60 0.97 -11.84
CA ILE A 118 8.01 0.74 -11.49
C ILE A 118 8.51 -0.62 -11.99
N LYS A 119 9.82 -0.72 -12.23
CA LYS A 119 10.45 -1.95 -12.73
C LYS A 119 10.55 -3.09 -11.72
N PRO A 120 10.87 -2.82 -10.42
CA PRO A 120 10.96 -3.87 -9.43
C PRO A 120 9.65 -4.63 -9.29
N ASP A 121 9.72 -5.96 -9.15
CA ASP A 121 8.56 -6.76 -8.76
C ASP A 121 8.09 -6.44 -7.34
N ILE A 122 6.78 -6.41 -7.14
CA ILE A 122 6.18 -6.12 -5.84
C ILE A 122 5.69 -7.40 -5.18
N ILE A 123 6.35 -7.77 -4.08
CA ILE A 123 5.89 -8.84 -3.20
C ILE A 123 4.89 -8.25 -2.19
N THR A 124 3.63 -8.64 -2.25
CA THR A 124 2.64 -8.27 -1.24
C THR A 124 2.47 -9.37 -0.21
N VAL A 125 2.39 -9.01 1.08
CA VAL A 125 2.29 -9.98 2.17
C VAL A 125 1.20 -9.56 3.15
N ASN A 126 0.07 -10.26 3.18
CA ASN A 126 -0.96 -10.05 4.20
C ASN A 126 -0.49 -10.62 5.54
N THR A 127 -0.27 -9.76 6.54
CA THR A 127 0.25 -10.14 7.86
C THR A 127 -0.82 -10.29 8.94
N GLY A 128 -2.01 -9.77 8.70
CA GLY A 128 -3.14 -9.83 9.62
C GLY A 128 -4.45 -9.67 8.88
N LEU A 129 -4.72 -8.48 8.40
CA LEU A 129 -5.92 -8.11 7.67
C LEU A 129 -5.56 -7.41 6.36
N ALA A 130 -6.22 -7.82 5.28
CA ALA A 130 -6.28 -7.04 4.04
C ALA A 130 -7.74 -6.95 3.62
N ALA A 131 -8.42 -5.85 3.96
CA ALA A 131 -9.83 -5.67 3.69
C ALA A 131 -10.10 -4.50 2.73
N SER A 132 -11.19 -4.57 1.96
CA SER A 132 -11.62 -3.48 1.09
C SER A 132 -10.50 -3.07 0.11
N MET A 133 -10.14 -1.81 0.02
CA MET A 133 -9.06 -1.33 -0.86
C MET A 133 -7.70 -2.02 -0.58
N ALA A 134 -7.41 -2.41 0.67
CA ALA A 134 -6.20 -3.16 1.00
C ALA A 134 -6.18 -4.57 0.38
N ALA A 135 -7.34 -5.19 0.18
CA ALA A 135 -7.45 -6.47 -0.52
C ALA A 135 -7.15 -6.30 -2.03
N VAL A 136 -7.57 -5.19 -2.62
CA VAL A 136 -7.25 -4.87 -4.02
C VAL A 136 -5.75 -4.64 -4.19
N ILE A 137 -5.11 -3.88 -3.29
CA ILE A 137 -3.64 -3.69 -3.29
C ILE A 137 -2.93 -5.04 -3.09
N LEU A 138 -3.41 -5.91 -2.18
CA LEU A 138 -2.83 -7.24 -1.97
C LEU A 138 -2.81 -8.06 -3.25
N CYS A 139 -3.92 -8.14 -3.97
CA CYS A 139 -4.00 -8.94 -5.20
C CYS A 139 -3.31 -8.27 -6.41
N SER A 140 -2.98 -6.98 -6.32
CA SER A 140 -2.24 -6.23 -7.34
C SER A 140 -0.72 -6.37 -7.24
N GLY A 141 -0.18 -7.11 -6.26
CA GLY A 141 1.22 -7.51 -6.27
C GLY A 141 1.60 -8.35 -7.48
N THR A 142 2.89 -8.47 -7.79
CA THR A 142 3.39 -9.25 -8.92
C THR A 142 2.89 -10.70 -8.83
N LYS A 143 2.33 -11.20 -9.91
CA LYS A 143 1.80 -12.58 -9.97
C LYS A 143 2.89 -13.60 -9.64
N GLY A 144 2.55 -14.55 -8.76
CA GLY A 144 3.49 -15.53 -8.21
C GLY A 144 4.20 -15.04 -6.93
N LYS A 145 4.07 -13.74 -6.58
CA LYS A 145 4.77 -13.12 -5.44
C LYS A 145 3.81 -12.57 -4.36
N ARG A 146 2.51 -12.82 -4.49
CA ARG A 146 1.48 -12.38 -3.52
C ARG A 146 1.35 -13.42 -2.42
N ARG A 147 1.47 -13.00 -1.16
CA ARG A 147 1.60 -13.90 -0.02
C ARG A 147 0.66 -13.54 1.12
N ALA A 148 0.40 -14.50 1.98
CA ALA A 148 -0.32 -14.28 3.23
C ALA A 148 0.23 -15.15 4.35
N LEU A 149 0.20 -14.65 5.59
CA LEU A 149 0.45 -15.45 6.77
C LEU A 149 -0.76 -16.35 7.05
N ARG A 150 -0.52 -17.49 7.68
CA ARG A 150 -1.51 -18.57 7.87
C ARG A 150 -2.83 -18.12 8.50
N ARG A 151 -2.79 -17.16 9.42
CA ARG A 151 -3.98 -16.71 10.18
C ARG A 151 -4.60 -15.42 9.65
N SER A 152 -4.05 -14.85 8.59
CA SER A 152 -4.56 -13.63 8.01
C SER A 152 -5.96 -13.79 7.43
N ARG A 153 -6.63 -12.67 7.23
CA ARG A 153 -7.94 -12.56 6.60
C ARG A 153 -7.88 -11.61 5.43
N THR A 154 -8.63 -11.93 4.41
CA THR A 154 -8.86 -11.02 3.27
C THR A 154 -10.37 -10.79 3.17
N MET A 155 -10.78 -9.57 2.88
CA MET A 155 -12.19 -9.25 2.67
C MET A 155 -12.35 -8.34 1.46
N ILE A 156 -13.28 -8.70 0.58
CA ILE A 156 -13.69 -7.87 -0.54
C ILE A 156 -15.15 -7.46 -0.39
N HIS A 157 -15.47 -6.25 -0.81
CA HIS A 157 -16.82 -5.71 -0.85
C HIS A 157 -16.90 -4.56 -1.86
N GLN A 158 -18.12 -4.09 -2.13
CA GLN A 158 -18.35 -2.92 -2.99
C GLN A 158 -17.84 -1.63 -2.33
N PRO A 159 -17.46 -0.61 -3.13
CA PRO A 159 -17.08 0.69 -2.59
C PRO A 159 -18.24 1.32 -1.82
N LEU A 160 -17.90 2.04 -0.75
CA LEU A 160 -18.84 2.82 0.05
C LEU A 160 -18.80 4.26 -0.43
N GLY A 161 -19.97 4.85 -0.65
CA GLY A 161 -20.13 6.27 -0.90
C GLY A 161 -20.86 6.95 0.25
N TYR A 162 -20.61 8.23 0.44
CA TYR A 162 -21.34 9.06 1.38
C TYR A 162 -22.07 10.15 0.61
N THR A 163 -23.39 9.99 0.48
CA THR A 163 -24.27 11.04 -0.03
C THR A 163 -24.92 11.74 1.17
N GLY A 164 -24.26 12.79 1.66
CA GLY A 164 -24.88 13.69 2.65
C GLY A 164 -26.02 14.51 2.04
N TYR A 165 -26.35 15.65 2.65
CA TYR A 165 -27.26 16.62 2.04
C TYR A 165 -26.61 17.21 0.77
N ALA A 166 -27.12 16.83 -0.41
CA ALA A 166 -26.64 17.29 -1.70
C ALA A 166 -27.83 17.58 -2.63
N GLN A 167 -27.61 18.36 -3.68
CA GLN A 167 -28.60 18.59 -4.72
C GLN A 167 -28.83 17.30 -5.53
N ALA A 168 -30.03 17.11 -6.08
CA ALA A 168 -30.38 15.88 -6.81
C ALA A 168 -29.38 15.56 -7.94
N THR A 169 -28.97 16.56 -8.70
CA THR A 169 -27.98 16.40 -9.79
C THR A 169 -26.60 15.98 -9.26
N ASP A 170 -26.17 16.49 -8.12
CA ASP A 170 -24.88 16.10 -7.51
C ASP A 170 -24.94 14.65 -7.05
N MET A 171 -26.08 14.20 -6.48
CA MET A 171 -26.28 12.80 -6.11
C MET A 171 -26.22 11.86 -7.33
N GLU A 172 -26.78 12.27 -8.48
CA GLU A 172 -26.70 11.50 -9.73
C GLU A 172 -25.25 11.38 -10.24
N ILE A 173 -24.49 12.48 -10.17
CA ILE A 173 -23.07 12.51 -10.55
C ILE A 173 -22.26 11.58 -9.65
N GLU A 174 -22.42 11.69 -8.33
CA GLU A 174 -21.72 10.81 -7.38
C GLU A 174 -22.10 9.34 -7.56
N ALA A 175 -23.38 9.03 -7.74
CA ALA A 175 -23.82 7.66 -7.97
C ALA A 175 -23.22 7.07 -9.25
N LYS A 176 -23.09 7.86 -10.31
CA LYS A 176 -22.44 7.44 -11.55
C LYS A 176 -20.95 7.15 -11.33
N GLU A 177 -20.25 8.02 -10.60
CA GLU A 177 -18.81 7.85 -10.29
C GLU A 177 -18.57 6.63 -9.42
N ILE A 178 -19.34 6.43 -8.34
CA ILE A 178 -19.23 5.26 -7.48
C ILE A 178 -19.45 3.95 -8.26
N ASN A 179 -20.42 3.94 -9.18
CA ASN A 179 -20.64 2.78 -10.04
C ASN A 179 -19.50 2.54 -11.03
N SER A 180 -18.84 3.59 -11.52
CA SER A 180 -17.64 3.51 -12.35
C SER A 180 -16.49 2.88 -11.57
N LEU A 181 -16.20 3.39 -10.36
CA LEU A 181 -15.18 2.84 -9.47
C LEU A 181 -15.48 1.40 -9.05
N LYS A 182 -16.75 1.07 -8.76
CA LYS A 182 -17.17 -0.31 -8.46
C LYS A 182 -16.79 -1.25 -9.59
N LYS A 183 -17.08 -0.86 -10.83
CA LYS A 183 -16.76 -1.68 -12.01
C LYS A 183 -15.25 -1.85 -12.17
N GLU A 184 -14.49 -0.77 -12.07
CA GLU A 184 -13.03 -0.77 -12.20
C GLU A 184 -12.36 -1.66 -11.15
N LEU A 185 -12.74 -1.55 -9.86
CA LEU A 185 -12.22 -2.40 -8.80
C LEU A 185 -12.51 -3.88 -9.04
N TYR A 186 -13.69 -4.20 -9.57
CA TYR A 186 -14.05 -5.59 -9.86
C TYR A 186 -13.32 -6.14 -11.09
N GLU A 187 -13.05 -5.30 -12.08
CA GLU A 187 -12.19 -5.64 -13.23
C GLU A 187 -10.77 -5.93 -12.77
N ILE A 188 -10.19 -5.10 -11.91
CA ILE A 188 -8.87 -5.35 -11.31
C ILE A 188 -8.86 -6.68 -10.56
N ILE A 189 -9.81 -6.90 -9.65
CA ILE A 189 -9.87 -8.16 -8.89
C ILE A 189 -10.03 -9.36 -9.81
N ALA A 190 -10.90 -9.29 -10.81
CA ALA A 190 -11.13 -10.38 -11.76
C ALA A 190 -9.85 -10.71 -12.55
N GLU A 191 -9.17 -9.70 -13.08
CA GLU A 191 -7.92 -9.84 -13.81
C GLU A 191 -6.82 -10.47 -12.94
N ARG A 192 -6.61 -9.93 -11.74
CA ARG A 192 -5.52 -10.35 -10.84
C ARG A 192 -5.73 -11.74 -10.25
N THR A 193 -6.99 -12.10 -10.02
CA THR A 193 -7.34 -13.41 -9.42
C THR A 193 -7.60 -14.50 -10.44
N GLY A 194 -7.90 -14.14 -11.68
CA GLY A 194 -8.36 -15.06 -12.72
C GLY A 194 -9.81 -15.51 -12.52
N GLN A 195 -10.58 -14.81 -11.68
CA GLN A 195 -12.00 -15.06 -11.50
C GLN A 195 -12.83 -14.40 -12.61
N ASN A 196 -14.02 -14.95 -12.89
CA ASN A 196 -14.97 -14.29 -13.77
C ASN A 196 -15.51 -13.02 -13.10
N PHE A 197 -15.70 -11.94 -13.88
CA PHE A 197 -16.23 -10.66 -13.40
C PHE A 197 -17.57 -10.82 -12.66
N ASP A 198 -18.50 -11.61 -13.20
CA ASP A 198 -19.82 -11.83 -12.58
C ASP A 198 -19.72 -12.49 -11.21
N ARG A 199 -18.70 -13.35 -11.02
CA ARG A 199 -18.41 -13.95 -9.73
C ARG A 199 -17.88 -12.92 -8.75
N VAL A 200 -16.90 -12.10 -9.16
CA VAL A 200 -16.36 -11.02 -8.32
C VAL A 200 -17.46 -10.05 -7.95
N TYR A 201 -18.31 -9.68 -8.92
CA TYR A 201 -19.47 -8.82 -8.70
C TYR A 201 -20.39 -9.38 -7.63
N LYS A 202 -20.79 -10.65 -7.76
CA LYS A 202 -21.67 -11.32 -6.80
C LYS A 202 -21.07 -11.45 -5.40
N ASP A 203 -19.81 -11.87 -5.33
CA ASP A 203 -19.12 -12.10 -4.06
C ASP A 203 -18.86 -10.76 -3.33
N SER A 204 -18.64 -9.66 -4.07
CA SER A 204 -18.38 -8.33 -3.48
C SER A 204 -19.66 -7.51 -3.17
N GLU A 205 -20.85 -8.02 -3.40
CA GLU A 205 -22.12 -7.32 -3.06
C GLU A 205 -22.24 -7.03 -1.56
N ARG A 206 -21.63 -7.88 -0.71
CA ARG A 206 -21.51 -7.72 0.74
C ARG A 206 -20.12 -8.18 1.14
N ASP A 207 -19.77 -7.97 2.41
CA ASP A 207 -18.47 -8.39 2.95
C ASP A 207 -18.22 -9.88 2.71
N TYR A 208 -17.32 -10.17 1.81
CA TYR A 208 -16.90 -11.52 1.49
C TYR A 208 -15.56 -11.83 2.13
N TRP A 209 -15.61 -12.54 3.24
CA TRP A 209 -14.46 -12.87 4.06
C TRP A 209 -13.78 -14.16 3.61
N MET A 210 -12.46 -14.13 3.55
CA MET A 210 -11.61 -15.26 3.17
C MET A 210 -10.51 -15.48 4.20
N THR A 211 -10.33 -16.74 4.61
CA THR A 211 -9.10 -17.21 5.26
C THR A 211 -7.94 -17.20 4.28
N ALA A 212 -6.69 -17.37 4.75
CA ALA A 212 -5.53 -17.46 3.86
C ALA A 212 -5.68 -18.61 2.82
N ILE A 213 -6.29 -19.73 3.20
CA ILE A 213 -6.54 -20.87 2.30
C ILE A 213 -7.56 -20.49 1.22
N GLU A 214 -8.67 -19.86 1.61
CA GLU A 214 -9.70 -19.41 0.69
C GLU A 214 -9.17 -18.29 -0.22
N SER A 215 -8.37 -17.34 0.31
CA SER A 215 -7.71 -16.29 -0.46
C SER A 215 -6.80 -16.87 -1.56
N LYS A 216 -6.04 -17.92 -1.23
CA LYS A 216 -5.23 -18.63 -2.23
C LYS A 216 -6.10 -19.33 -3.27
N LYS A 217 -7.16 -20.01 -2.85
CA LYS A 217 -8.09 -20.69 -3.77
C LYS A 217 -8.84 -19.70 -4.67
N TYR A 218 -9.14 -18.51 -4.16
CA TYR A 218 -9.79 -17.43 -4.90
C TYR A 218 -8.82 -16.77 -5.90
N GLY A 219 -7.52 -16.79 -5.63
CA GLY A 219 -6.48 -16.19 -6.45
C GLY A 219 -6.04 -14.81 -5.96
N MET A 220 -6.49 -14.38 -4.77
CA MET A 220 -6.05 -13.13 -4.14
C MET A 220 -4.56 -13.16 -3.78
N ILE A 221 -4.03 -14.34 -3.49
CA ILE A 221 -2.63 -14.61 -3.18
C ILE A 221 -2.15 -15.87 -3.90
N ASP A 222 -0.83 -15.99 -4.05
CA ASP A 222 -0.17 -17.12 -4.69
C ASP A 222 0.36 -18.14 -3.68
N GLU A 223 0.77 -17.68 -2.47
CA GLU A 223 1.43 -18.50 -1.48
C GLU A 223 0.96 -18.19 -0.05
N ILE A 224 0.84 -19.25 0.77
CA ILE A 224 0.69 -19.10 2.23
C ILE A 224 2.06 -19.35 2.84
N VAL A 225 2.60 -18.30 3.48
CA VAL A 225 3.91 -18.40 4.14
C VAL A 225 3.80 -19.32 5.35
N GLN A 226 4.59 -20.39 5.35
CA GLN A 226 4.71 -21.30 6.48
C GLN A 226 5.76 -20.77 7.46
N ASN A 227 5.70 -21.22 8.72
CA ASN A 227 6.67 -20.84 9.73
C ASN A 227 8.10 -21.12 9.22
N ARG A 228 8.99 -20.14 9.39
CA ARG A 228 10.42 -20.42 9.31
C ARG A 228 10.75 -21.41 10.46
N LYS A 229 11.17 -22.60 10.11
CA LYS A 229 11.74 -23.53 11.08
C LYS A 229 13.15 -23.07 11.43
#